data_49ff2751f00a20d234f0f77f196c6a25
#
_entry.id   49ff2751f00a20d234f0f77f196c6a25
#
_cell.length_a   1.000
_cell.length_b   1.000
_cell.length_c   1.000
_cell.angle_alpha   90.00
_cell.angle_beta   90.00
_cell.angle_gamma   90.00
#
_symmetry.space_group_name_H-M   'P 1'
#
loop_
_entity.id
_entity.type
_entity.pdbx_description
1 polymer ?
#
loop_
_entity_poly.entity_id
_entity_poly.type
_entity_poly.pdbx_seq_one_letter_code
_entity_poly.pdbx_strand_id
1 'polypeptide(L)'
;MPKENTTLVNGLSPVTKESGGTVAGFPDVCKAPGPGGPIPVPFPNIAKSEDLEDGSRSVTIGGAPVALSTSRLARSTGNEAATAGGGVSSEKTCGAAHPVTYSFDVLIEGKPVVRNRDLFTLNDRNTAPFPIMQSQVAPATPVRVDDVPAPVPEERCRYCKKAKHDIDKAGRTGSNLGNSAVLGRNMLDGRELATHPWYAGPFSLAAHHLICLEAMEDEHWAHLCYFYAYHIDRRPNGVFLPMKMGIACQLAVAVHRGNHAEGYAFDLDLAYPDAVKAKLADIAAAVAAGRFCANPAALIEKLDALSRMILARVSTFQWTLTRDGLDYAPGGLGCCGLKSIRQKPTGAPCPRQRRHGAQHAVTRQVLRTRPMTVGG
;
A
#
# COMPACT_ATOMS: atom_id res chain seq x y z
N MET A 1 -19.84 16.25 -25.25
CA MET A 1 -19.95 15.54 -23.95
C MET A 1 -18.60 14.94 -23.65
N PRO A 2 -18.01 15.12 -22.47
CA PRO A 2 -16.76 14.44 -22.13
C PRO A 2 -16.98 12.93 -22.24
N LYS A 3 -16.09 12.22 -22.89
CA LYS A 3 -16.13 10.75 -22.92
C LYS A 3 -15.97 10.25 -21.48
N GLU A 4 -16.94 9.48 -21.00
CA GLU A 4 -16.83 8.83 -19.69
C GLU A 4 -15.57 7.98 -19.65
N ASN A 5 -14.69 8.34 -18.75
CA ASN A 5 -13.44 7.61 -18.55
C ASN A 5 -13.69 6.50 -17.52
N THR A 6 -13.68 5.25 -17.98
CA THR A 6 -13.87 4.07 -17.13
C THR A 6 -12.57 3.49 -16.57
N THR A 7 -11.43 4.13 -16.83
CA THR A 7 -10.12 3.63 -16.38
C THR A 7 -9.91 3.92 -14.90
N LEU A 8 -9.45 2.91 -14.16
CA LEU A 8 -9.07 3.03 -12.75
C LEU A 8 -7.61 2.59 -12.55
N VAL A 9 -6.93 3.28 -11.66
CA VAL A 9 -5.57 2.97 -11.21
C VAL A 9 -5.63 2.77 -9.70
N ASN A 10 -5.39 1.53 -9.24
CA ASN A 10 -5.57 1.12 -7.84
C ASN A 10 -6.97 1.48 -7.28
N GLY A 11 -8.02 1.30 -8.09
CA GLY A 11 -9.40 1.60 -7.70
C GLY A 11 -9.76 3.10 -7.66
N LEU A 12 -8.86 3.99 -8.08
CA LEU A 12 -9.07 5.44 -8.16
C LEU A 12 -8.98 5.91 -9.61
N SER A 13 -9.76 6.93 -9.98
CA SER A 13 -9.63 7.51 -11.32
C SER A 13 -8.30 8.24 -11.47
N PRO A 14 -7.55 8.01 -12.58
CA PRO A 14 -6.33 8.76 -12.85
C PRO A 14 -6.65 10.24 -13.11
N VAL A 15 -5.73 11.10 -12.71
CA VAL A 15 -5.82 12.53 -13.01
C VAL A 15 -5.38 12.75 -14.44
N THR A 16 -6.22 13.40 -15.24
CA THR A 16 -5.89 13.82 -16.59
C THR A 16 -6.13 15.31 -16.74
N LYS A 17 -5.61 15.89 -17.84
CA LYS A 17 -5.83 17.32 -18.12
C LYS A 17 -7.33 17.70 -18.14
N GLU A 18 -8.19 16.80 -18.55
CA GLU A 18 -9.64 17.01 -18.69
C GLU A 18 -10.48 16.37 -17.57
N SER A 19 -9.86 15.81 -16.53
CA SER A 19 -10.59 15.12 -15.46
C SER A 19 -11.34 16.03 -14.48
N GLY A 20 -11.19 17.36 -14.60
CA GLY A 20 -11.84 18.32 -13.70
C GLY A 20 -11.30 18.27 -12.27
N GLY A 21 -10.09 17.73 -12.09
CA GLY A 21 -9.45 17.65 -10.78
C GLY A 21 -9.13 19.02 -10.19
N THR A 22 -9.42 19.20 -8.92
CA THR A 22 -9.17 20.45 -8.18
C THR A 22 -8.44 20.13 -6.88
N VAL A 23 -7.35 20.83 -6.63
CA VAL A 23 -6.67 20.87 -5.32
C VAL A 23 -7.02 22.18 -4.66
N ALA A 24 -7.59 22.15 -3.47
CA ALA A 24 -7.88 23.34 -2.67
C ALA A 24 -7.16 23.23 -1.32
N GLY A 25 -6.38 24.23 -0.97
CA GLY A 25 -5.57 24.24 0.24
C GLY A 25 -5.66 25.55 1.03
N PHE A 26 -5.48 25.44 2.33
CA PHE A 26 -5.35 26.55 3.27
C PHE A 26 -4.60 26.06 4.52
N PRO A 27 -3.66 26.84 5.07
CA PRO A 27 -3.20 28.14 4.57
C PRO A 27 -2.08 28.05 3.55
N ASP A 28 -2.07 28.94 2.57
CA ASP A 28 -0.90 29.32 1.78
C ASP A 28 -0.37 30.64 2.34
N VAL A 29 0.67 30.56 3.18
CA VAL A 29 1.21 31.75 3.86
C VAL A 29 2.12 32.54 2.92
N CYS A 30 1.68 33.74 2.55
CA CYS A 30 2.39 34.59 1.59
C CYS A 30 2.58 36.00 2.14
N LYS A 31 3.61 36.69 1.62
CA LYS A 31 3.97 38.05 2.01
C LYS A 31 3.09 39.08 1.27
N ALA A 32 2.17 39.70 2.00
CA ALA A 32 1.33 40.80 1.50
C ALA A 32 1.90 42.17 1.88
N PRO A 33 1.60 43.23 1.11
CA PRO A 33 1.99 44.58 1.48
C PRO A 33 1.39 45.01 2.81
N GLY A 34 2.22 45.56 3.71
CA GLY A 34 1.79 46.13 5.00
C GLY A 34 2.40 47.49 5.26
N PRO A 35 1.88 48.26 6.23
CA PRO A 35 2.34 49.64 6.51
C PRO A 35 3.81 49.76 6.89
N GLY A 36 4.41 48.70 7.44
CA GLY A 36 5.82 48.65 7.87
C GLY A 36 6.70 47.71 7.01
N GLY A 37 6.20 47.22 5.88
CA GLY A 37 6.84 46.23 5.01
C GLY A 37 6.02 44.96 4.82
N PRO A 38 6.59 43.93 4.18
CA PRO A 38 5.88 42.66 3.93
C PRO A 38 5.39 41.97 5.21
N ILE A 39 4.12 41.62 5.27
CA ILE A 39 3.56 40.86 6.38
C ILE A 39 3.08 39.46 5.91
N PRO A 40 3.32 38.39 6.67
CA PRO A 40 2.81 37.06 6.33
C PRO A 40 1.29 37.00 6.55
N VAL A 41 0.56 36.67 5.49
CA VAL A 41 -0.90 36.53 5.51
C VAL A 41 -1.27 35.15 4.96
N PRO A 42 -2.18 34.41 5.61
CA PRO A 42 -2.70 33.15 5.09
C PRO A 42 -3.73 33.40 3.99
N PHE A 43 -3.51 32.79 2.82
CA PHE A 43 -4.42 32.83 1.68
C PHE A 43 -5.02 31.44 1.42
N PRO A 44 -6.25 31.35 0.87
CA PRO A 44 -6.69 30.14 0.20
C PRO A 44 -5.91 29.98 -1.11
N ASN A 45 -5.71 28.74 -1.56
CA ASN A 45 -5.08 28.53 -2.85
C ASN A 45 -5.69 27.32 -3.55
N ILE A 46 -5.90 27.43 -4.88
CA ILE A 46 -6.58 26.41 -5.69
C ILE A 46 -5.79 26.17 -6.96
N ALA A 47 -5.54 24.90 -7.32
CA ALA A 47 -4.98 24.49 -8.59
C ALA A 47 -5.91 23.48 -9.28
N LYS A 48 -5.93 23.47 -10.61
CA LYS A 48 -6.82 22.64 -11.41
C LYS A 48 -6.08 21.76 -12.40
N SER A 49 -6.60 20.56 -12.66
CA SER A 49 -6.03 19.62 -13.61
C SER A 49 -6.00 20.14 -15.06
N GLU A 50 -6.84 21.10 -15.42
CA GLU A 50 -6.81 21.75 -16.74
C GLU A 50 -5.49 22.45 -17.05
N ASP A 51 -4.75 22.84 -16.01
CA ASP A 51 -3.42 23.45 -16.10
C ASP A 51 -2.29 22.40 -16.08
N LEU A 52 -2.58 21.12 -16.35
CA LEU A 52 -1.59 20.03 -16.36
C LEU A 52 -0.50 20.28 -17.41
N GLU A 53 0.75 20.27 -16.95
CA GLU A 53 1.98 20.26 -17.76
C GLU A 53 2.83 19.02 -17.43
N ASP A 54 3.68 18.64 -18.38
CA ASP A 54 4.56 17.48 -18.28
C ASP A 54 3.81 16.16 -18.01
N GLY A 55 2.56 16.05 -18.53
CA GLY A 55 1.80 14.80 -18.51
C GLY A 55 2.36 13.76 -19.48
N SER A 56 1.71 12.60 -19.53
CA SER A 56 2.07 11.51 -20.45
C SER A 56 2.01 11.97 -21.92
N ARG A 57 2.92 11.44 -22.76
CA ARG A 57 3.03 11.78 -24.18
C ARG A 57 2.46 10.71 -25.10
N SER A 58 2.67 9.45 -24.75
CA SER A 58 2.29 8.29 -25.56
C SER A 58 0.99 7.64 -25.11
N VAL A 59 0.57 7.86 -23.86
CA VAL A 59 -0.63 7.28 -23.29
C VAL A 59 -1.63 8.39 -22.96
N THR A 60 -2.85 8.25 -23.47
CA THR A 60 -3.97 9.16 -23.14
C THR A 60 -5.12 8.38 -22.53
N ILE A 61 -5.86 9.00 -21.62
CA ILE A 61 -7.06 8.46 -21.03
C ILE A 61 -8.21 9.44 -21.30
N GLY A 62 -9.27 8.94 -21.95
CA GLY A 62 -10.34 9.82 -22.44
C GLY A 62 -9.92 10.78 -23.55
N GLY A 63 -8.73 10.58 -24.13
CA GLY A 63 -8.12 11.47 -25.15
C GLY A 63 -7.21 12.53 -24.53
N ALA A 64 -7.09 12.62 -23.21
CA ALA A 64 -6.28 13.61 -22.51
C ALA A 64 -4.99 13.02 -21.90
N PRO A 65 -3.90 13.80 -21.81
CA PRO A 65 -2.67 13.40 -21.13
C PRO A 65 -2.93 13.07 -19.65
N VAL A 66 -2.23 12.06 -19.13
CA VAL A 66 -2.33 11.61 -17.74
C VAL A 66 -1.28 12.29 -16.88
N ALA A 67 -1.63 12.71 -15.68
CA ALA A 67 -0.70 13.26 -14.71
C ALA A 67 0.21 12.15 -14.15
N LEU A 68 1.49 12.41 -14.10
CA LEU A 68 2.55 11.52 -13.63
C LEU A 68 3.25 12.13 -12.42
N SER A 69 4.04 11.36 -11.70
CA SER A 69 4.79 11.82 -10.53
C SER A 69 5.72 13.01 -10.79
N THR A 70 6.09 13.24 -12.07
CA THR A 70 6.93 14.36 -12.52
C THR A 70 6.13 15.50 -13.13
N SER A 71 4.81 15.38 -13.25
CA SER A 71 3.93 16.41 -13.78
C SER A 71 3.73 17.53 -12.77
N ARG A 72 3.17 18.64 -13.24
CA ARG A 72 2.73 19.75 -12.40
C ARG A 72 1.43 20.34 -12.93
N LEU A 73 0.68 21.00 -12.08
CA LEU A 73 -0.38 21.93 -12.51
C LEU A 73 0.28 23.30 -12.54
N ALA A 74 0.32 23.93 -13.71
CA ALA A 74 1.22 25.05 -14.02
C ALA A 74 1.03 26.28 -13.13
N ARG A 75 -0.15 26.42 -12.53
CA ARG A 75 -0.50 27.55 -11.65
C ARG A 75 -1.47 27.15 -10.55
N SER A 76 -1.46 27.98 -9.53
CA SER A 76 -2.50 28.01 -8.51
C SER A 76 -3.03 29.44 -8.34
N THR A 77 -4.23 29.60 -7.80
CA THR A 77 -4.93 30.90 -7.69
C THR A 77 -5.49 31.10 -6.29
N GLY A 78 -5.58 32.35 -5.81
CA GLY A 78 -6.12 32.71 -4.52
C GLY A 78 -5.16 33.51 -3.64
N ASN A 79 -3.88 33.59 -4.01
CA ASN A 79 -2.86 34.36 -3.31
C ASN A 79 -2.34 35.57 -4.11
N GLU A 80 -3.11 36.06 -5.09
CA GLU A 80 -2.75 37.15 -6.01
C GLU A 80 -2.39 38.45 -5.27
N ALA A 81 -2.99 38.69 -4.11
CA ALA A 81 -2.74 39.86 -3.28
C ALA A 81 -1.37 39.82 -2.55
N ALA A 82 -0.64 38.70 -2.64
CA ALA A 82 0.68 38.54 -2.04
C ALA A 82 1.81 39.15 -2.87
N THR A 83 1.68 40.42 -3.20
CA THR A 83 2.60 41.17 -4.11
C THR A 83 3.92 41.60 -3.47
N ALA A 84 4.09 41.38 -2.17
CA ALA A 84 5.27 41.83 -1.43
C ALA A 84 6.32 40.71 -1.20
N GLY A 85 6.41 39.75 -2.13
CA GLY A 85 7.42 38.68 -2.12
C GLY A 85 6.86 37.26 -2.14
N GLY A 86 5.54 37.05 -2.38
CA GLY A 86 4.95 35.74 -2.60
C GLY A 86 4.98 34.83 -1.38
N GLY A 87 4.97 33.53 -1.60
CA GLY A 87 5.01 32.49 -0.55
C GLY A 87 6.21 32.62 0.38
N VAL A 88 6.00 32.34 1.65
CA VAL A 88 7.08 32.44 2.68
C VAL A 88 8.21 31.47 2.36
N SER A 89 7.92 30.30 1.82
CA SER A 89 8.91 29.27 1.47
C SER A 89 9.28 29.30 -0.02
N SER A 90 8.31 29.52 -0.90
CA SER A 90 8.52 29.43 -2.35
C SER A 90 8.93 30.74 -3.03
N GLU A 91 8.67 31.87 -2.38
CA GLU A 91 8.82 33.22 -2.96
C GLU A 91 8.04 33.43 -4.26
N LYS A 92 6.97 32.62 -4.46
CA LYS A 92 6.12 32.66 -5.65
C LYS A 92 4.71 33.14 -5.29
N THR A 93 4.08 33.81 -6.25
CA THR A 93 2.65 34.11 -6.25
C THR A 93 2.05 33.36 -7.42
N CYS A 94 0.94 32.68 -7.20
CA CYS A 94 0.28 31.84 -8.21
C CYS A 94 1.18 30.74 -8.80
N GLY A 95 2.12 30.20 -8.01
CA GLY A 95 3.07 29.18 -8.43
C GLY A 95 2.41 27.82 -8.72
N ALA A 96 3.17 26.91 -9.30
CA ALA A 96 2.68 25.59 -9.71
C ALA A 96 2.28 24.71 -8.51
N ALA A 97 1.40 23.72 -8.79
CA ALA A 97 1.13 22.64 -7.84
C ALA A 97 1.87 21.36 -8.25
N HIS A 98 2.46 20.66 -7.28
CA HIS A 98 3.29 19.49 -7.51
C HIS A 98 2.73 18.28 -6.76
N PRO A 99 2.62 17.10 -7.41
CA PRO A 99 2.18 15.87 -6.75
C PRO A 99 3.22 15.40 -5.71
N VAL A 100 2.72 14.90 -4.60
CA VAL A 100 3.51 14.34 -3.49
C VAL A 100 3.25 12.84 -3.34
N THR A 101 2.03 12.40 -3.64
CA THR A 101 1.67 10.98 -3.69
C THR A 101 1.16 10.61 -5.07
N TYR A 102 1.30 9.34 -5.41
CA TYR A 102 0.95 8.77 -6.71
C TYR A 102 0.84 7.24 -6.58
N SER A 103 0.48 6.55 -7.65
CA SER A 103 0.48 5.08 -7.67
C SER A 103 1.87 4.54 -7.33
N PHE A 104 1.91 3.45 -6.57
CA PHE A 104 3.17 2.81 -6.19
C PHE A 104 3.62 1.75 -7.21
N ASP A 105 2.72 1.25 -8.07
CA ASP A 105 2.91 0.10 -8.95
C ASP A 105 2.47 0.34 -10.41
N VAL A 106 1.55 1.28 -10.65
CA VAL A 106 1.10 1.59 -12.02
C VAL A 106 1.94 2.73 -12.60
N LEU A 107 2.68 2.40 -13.66
CA LEU A 107 3.59 3.31 -14.35
C LEU A 107 3.12 3.58 -15.76
N ILE A 108 3.23 4.82 -16.21
CA ILE A 108 3.12 5.25 -17.60
C ILE A 108 4.44 5.93 -17.97
N GLU A 109 5.06 5.50 -19.06
CA GLU A 109 6.37 5.99 -19.50
C GLU A 109 7.46 5.90 -18.40
N GLY A 110 7.39 4.82 -17.59
CA GLY A 110 8.29 4.58 -16.47
C GLY A 110 8.06 5.48 -15.24
N LYS A 111 6.99 6.28 -15.23
CA LYS A 111 6.66 7.22 -14.15
C LYS A 111 5.35 6.87 -13.48
N PRO A 112 5.26 6.91 -12.14
CA PRO A 112 4.04 6.65 -11.40
C PRO A 112 2.87 7.54 -11.80
N VAL A 113 1.66 6.97 -11.89
CA VAL A 113 0.43 7.67 -12.25
C VAL A 113 -0.17 8.39 -11.04
N VAL A 114 -0.58 9.63 -11.22
CA VAL A 114 -1.31 10.42 -10.22
C VAL A 114 -2.81 10.14 -10.32
N ARG A 115 -3.46 9.98 -9.16
CA ARG A 115 -4.86 9.54 -9.05
C ARG A 115 -5.69 10.52 -8.24
N ASN A 116 -7.00 10.40 -8.34
CA ASN A 116 -7.93 11.07 -7.45
C ASN A 116 -7.53 10.82 -5.97
N ARG A 117 -7.55 11.86 -5.16
CA ARG A 117 -7.12 11.89 -3.75
C ARG A 117 -5.60 11.81 -3.52
N ASP A 118 -4.79 11.71 -4.54
CA ASP A 118 -3.35 11.89 -4.36
C ASP A 118 -3.04 13.32 -3.92
N LEU A 119 -2.00 13.49 -3.12
CA LEU A 119 -1.68 14.74 -2.46
C LEU A 119 -0.80 15.63 -3.36
N PHE A 120 -1.10 16.92 -3.34
CA PHE A 120 -0.33 17.97 -4.01
C PHE A 120 0.05 19.06 -3.02
N THR A 121 1.22 19.65 -3.19
CA THR A 121 1.58 20.94 -2.61
C THR A 121 1.23 22.04 -3.61
N LEU A 122 0.83 23.21 -3.11
CA LEU A 122 0.46 24.37 -3.91
C LEU A 122 1.54 25.44 -3.85
N ASN A 123 1.49 26.39 -4.81
CA ASN A 123 2.34 27.56 -4.90
C ASN A 123 3.85 27.22 -4.79
N ASP A 124 4.33 26.33 -5.67
CA ASP A 124 5.71 25.83 -5.69
C ASP A 124 6.17 25.29 -4.32
N ARG A 125 5.36 24.39 -3.75
CA ARG A 125 5.63 23.73 -2.45
C ARG A 125 5.60 24.66 -1.24
N ASN A 126 4.86 25.78 -1.32
CA ASN A 126 4.66 26.69 -0.19
C ASN A 126 3.68 26.16 0.85
N THR A 127 2.81 25.22 0.48
CA THR A 127 1.76 24.70 1.38
C THR A 127 2.08 23.30 1.91
N ALA A 128 1.37 22.89 2.95
CA ALA A 128 1.20 21.47 3.26
C ALA A 128 0.53 20.73 2.09
N PRO A 129 0.67 19.39 1.98
CA PRO A 129 0.00 18.62 0.94
C PRO A 129 -1.51 18.54 1.14
N PHE A 130 -2.28 18.78 0.05
CA PHE A 130 -3.74 18.67 -0.02
C PHE A 130 -4.17 17.70 -1.12
N PRO A 131 -5.29 16.97 -0.95
CA PRO A 131 -5.74 16.00 -1.94
C PRO A 131 -6.29 16.68 -3.20
N ILE A 132 -5.96 16.14 -4.37
CA ILE A 132 -6.68 16.47 -5.59
C ILE A 132 -8.03 15.74 -5.59
N MET A 133 -9.11 16.51 -5.77
CA MET A 133 -10.46 15.98 -5.83
C MET A 133 -11.01 16.18 -7.24
N GLN A 134 -11.49 15.10 -7.83
CA GLN A 134 -12.21 15.12 -9.10
C GLN A 134 -13.47 14.28 -8.97
N SER A 135 -14.43 14.52 -9.85
CA SER A 135 -15.56 13.61 -9.95
C SER A 135 -14.98 12.23 -10.22
N GLN A 136 -15.01 11.39 -9.21
CA GLN A 136 -14.75 9.99 -9.44
C GLN A 136 -15.84 9.57 -10.39
N VAL A 137 -15.49 9.08 -11.57
CA VAL A 137 -16.45 8.32 -12.34
C VAL A 137 -16.93 7.27 -11.37
N ALA A 138 -18.16 7.42 -10.87
CA ALA A 138 -18.78 6.32 -10.18
C ALA A 138 -18.61 5.16 -11.15
N PRO A 139 -18.07 4.02 -10.73
CA PRO A 139 -18.13 2.86 -11.58
C PRO A 139 -19.59 2.83 -12.02
N ALA A 140 -19.83 2.97 -13.33
CA ALA A 140 -21.15 2.89 -13.90
C ALA A 140 -21.68 1.54 -13.44
N THR A 141 -22.57 1.54 -12.45
CA THR A 141 -22.94 0.40 -11.63
C THR A 141 -21.72 -0.08 -10.79
N PRO A 142 -21.86 -0.47 -9.52
CA PRO A 142 -20.80 -1.24 -8.90
C PRO A 142 -20.55 -2.37 -9.90
N VAL A 143 -19.40 -2.31 -10.60
CA VAL A 143 -18.92 -3.46 -11.33
C VAL A 143 -18.91 -4.50 -10.24
N ARG A 144 -19.94 -5.32 -10.20
CA ARG A 144 -19.86 -6.58 -9.50
C ARG A 144 -18.55 -7.12 -9.96
N VAL A 145 -17.74 -7.62 -9.06
CA VAL A 145 -16.49 -8.29 -9.41
C VAL A 145 -16.73 -9.33 -10.51
N ASP A 146 -17.99 -9.66 -10.76
CA ASP A 146 -18.57 -10.47 -11.81
C ASP A 146 -18.61 -9.80 -13.22
N ASP A 147 -18.47 -8.45 -13.34
CA ASP A 147 -18.60 -7.70 -14.62
C ASP A 147 -17.27 -7.12 -15.16
N VAL A 148 -16.15 -7.24 -14.44
CA VAL A 148 -14.85 -7.26 -15.09
C VAL A 148 -14.82 -8.59 -15.82
N PRO A 149 -14.67 -8.65 -17.16
CA PRO A 149 -14.21 -9.87 -17.74
C PRO A 149 -12.81 -10.09 -17.16
N ALA A 150 -12.76 -10.79 -16.04
CA ALA A 150 -11.60 -11.59 -15.70
C ALA A 150 -11.22 -12.28 -17.02
N PRO A 151 -9.94 -12.36 -17.40
CA PRO A 151 -9.54 -13.17 -18.54
C PRO A 151 -10.37 -14.44 -18.42
N VAL A 152 -11.30 -14.64 -19.39
CA VAL A 152 -12.42 -15.58 -19.27
C VAL A 152 -11.84 -16.82 -18.64
N PRO A 153 -12.11 -17.11 -17.36
CA PRO A 153 -11.45 -18.22 -16.71
C PRO A 153 -11.85 -19.39 -17.57
N GLU A 154 -10.91 -20.21 -17.98
CA GLU A 154 -11.28 -21.44 -18.68
C GLU A 154 -12.49 -21.95 -17.92
N GLU A 155 -13.67 -22.03 -18.56
CA GLU A 155 -14.93 -22.34 -17.88
C GLU A 155 -14.84 -23.61 -17.02
N ARG A 156 -13.69 -24.31 -17.13
CA ARG A 156 -13.39 -25.59 -16.48
C ARG A 156 -11.97 -25.62 -15.95
N CYS A 157 -11.80 -26.27 -14.82
CA CYS A 157 -10.48 -26.56 -14.26
C CYS A 157 -9.58 -27.26 -15.27
N ARG A 158 -8.38 -26.77 -15.50
CA ARG A 158 -7.38 -27.33 -16.42
C ARG A 158 -7.08 -28.80 -16.16
N TYR A 159 -7.15 -29.21 -14.89
CA TYR A 159 -6.71 -30.52 -14.43
C TYR A 159 -7.85 -31.56 -14.45
N CYS A 160 -9.02 -31.24 -13.91
CA CYS A 160 -10.14 -32.22 -13.83
C CYS A 160 -11.32 -31.88 -14.74
N LYS A 161 -11.28 -30.80 -15.50
CA LYS A 161 -12.31 -30.36 -16.45
C LYS A 161 -13.68 -30.06 -15.81
N LYS A 162 -13.79 -29.99 -14.49
CA LYS A 162 -15.02 -29.55 -13.79
C LYS A 162 -15.17 -28.04 -13.86
N ALA A 163 -16.41 -27.56 -13.94
CA ALA A 163 -16.69 -26.11 -14.01
C ALA A 163 -16.25 -25.36 -12.75
N LYS A 164 -16.41 -25.96 -11.61
CA LYS A 164 -15.90 -25.50 -10.31
C LYS A 164 -15.66 -26.68 -9.40
N HIS A 165 -14.73 -26.51 -8.44
CA HIS A 165 -14.67 -27.43 -7.31
C HIS A 165 -15.66 -26.95 -6.24
N ASP A 166 -16.49 -27.85 -5.75
CA ASP A 166 -17.52 -27.55 -4.77
C ASP A 166 -16.88 -27.43 -3.37
N ILE A 167 -16.31 -26.25 -3.07
CA ILE A 167 -15.65 -25.98 -1.81
C ILE A 167 -16.47 -25.02 -0.95
N ASP A 168 -17.15 -24.09 -1.57
CA ASP A 168 -17.87 -23.03 -0.87
C ASP A 168 -19.32 -22.93 -1.37
N LYS A 169 -20.25 -23.43 -0.56
CA LYS A 169 -21.69 -23.32 -0.79
C LYS A 169 -22.19 -21.87 -0.82
N ALA A 170 -21.37 -20.91 -0.35
CA ALA A 170 -21.70 -19.49 -0.36
C ALA A 170 -21.35 -18.77 -1.68
N GLY A 171 -20.82 -19.49 -2.68
CA GLY A 171 -20.55 -18.94 -4.02
C GLY A 171 -19.36 -17.97 -4.10
N ARG A 172 -18.51 -17.92 -3.09
CA ARG A 172 -17.31 -17.09 -3.09
C ARG A 172 -16.28 -17.65 -4.06
N THR A 173 -15.75 -16.79 -4.93
CA THR A 173 -14.61 -17.11 -5.77
C THR A 173 -13.32 -16.67 -5.07
N GLY A 174 -12.28 -17.51 -5.16
CA GLY A 174 -10.96 -17.14 -4.65
C GLY A 174 -10.25 -16.14 -5.59
N SER A 175 -9.25 -15.47 -5.06
CA SER A 175 -8.44 -14.49 -5.80
C SER A 175 -7.01 -14.45 -5.28
N ASN A 176 -6.04 -14.30 -6.19
CA ASN A 176 -4.66 -13.96 -5.86
C ASN A 176 -4.43 -12.44 -5.79
N LEU A 177 -5.43 -11.65 -6.20
CA LEU A 177 -5.39 -10.20 -6.03
C LEU A 177 -5.72 -9.86 -4.58
N GLY A 178 -4.81 -9.22 -3.89
CA GLY A 178 -4.91 -8.94 -2.47
C GLY A 178 -4.84 -7.46 -2.14
N ASN A 179 -5.37 -7.15 -0.94
CA ASN A 179 -5.34 -5.81 -0.38
C ASN A 179 -5.13 -5.89 1.14
N SER A 180 -4.06 -5.28 1.65
CA SER A 180 -3.73 -5.31 3.07
C SER A 180 -4.83 -4.72 3.98
N ALA A 181 -5.64 -3.77 3.48
CA ALA A 181 -6.78 -3.27 4.24
C ALA A 181 -7.94 -4.29 4.30
N VAL A 182 -8.15 -5.07 3.23
CA VAL A 182 -9.12 -6.19 3.22
C VAL A 182 -8.64 -7.29 4.15
N LEU A 183 -7.37 -7.69 4.03
CA LEU A 183 -6.74 -8.65 4.94
C LEU A 183 -6.91 -8.23 6.39
N GLY A 184 -6.59 -6.97 6.71
CA GLY A 184 -6.73 -6.43 8.06
C GLY A 184 -8.16 -6.52 8.61
N ARG A 185 -9.17 -6.19 7.80
CA ARG A 185 -10.59 -6.35 8.18
C ARG A 185 -10.96 -7.82 8.43
N ASN A 186 -10.50 -8.72 7.57
CA ASN A 186 -10.75 -10.15 7.72
C ASN A 186 -10.09 -10.73 8.98
N MET A 187 -8.90 -10.24 9.35
CA MET A 187 -8.21 -10.62 10.58
C MET A 187 -8.93 -10.10 11.83
N LEU A 188 -9.43 -8.87 11.77
CA LEU A 188 -10.12 -8.22 12.89
C LEU A 188 -11.50 -8.85 13.16
N ASP A 189 -12.14 -9.45 12.16
CA ASP A 189 -13.41 -10.15 12.30
C ASP A 189 -14.47 -9.30 13.02
N GLY A 190 -14.70 -8.10 12.49
CA GLY A 190 -15.64 -7.11 13.03
C GLY A 190 -15.10 -6.29 14.22
N ARG A 191 -13.93 -6.60 14.76
CA ARG A 191 -13.30 -5.81 15.83
C ARG A 191 -12.58 -4.59 15.26
N GLU A 192 -12.35 -3.60 16.10
CA GLU A 192 -11.54 -2.45 15.76
C GLU A 192 -10.04 -2.75 15.90
N LEU A 193 -9.20 -2.16 15.04
CA LEU A 193 -7.74 -2.27 15.15
C LEU A 193 -7.23 -1.78 16.53
N ALA A 194 -7.95 -0.85 17.14
CA ALA A 194 -7.64 -0.33 18.48
C ALA A 194 -7.72 -1.40 19.59
N THR A 195 -8.31 -2.57 19.32
CA THR A 195 -8.31 -3.70 20.27
C THR A 195 -7.07 -4.58 20.18
N HIS A 196 -6.24 -4.40 19.14
CA HIS A 196 -5.03 -5.20 18.97
C HIS A 196 -3.99 -4.86 20.05
N PRO A 197 -3.38 -5.84 20.76
CA PRO A 197 -2.49 -5.59 21.91
C PRO A 197 -1.29 -4.69 21.64
N TRP A 198 -0.88 -4.53 20.39
CA TRP A 198 0.24 -3.65 19.99
C TRP A 198 -0.20 -2.33 19.38
N TYR A 199 -1.48 -2.00 19.45
CA TYR A 199 -1.98 -0.76 18.87
C TYR A 199 -1.48 0.48 19.63
N ALA A 200 -0.60 1.24 19.00
CA ALA A 200 -0.03 2.49 19.53
C ALA A 200 -0.54 3.74 18.77
N GLY A 201 -1.77 3.67 18.25
CA GLY A 201 -2.41 4.74 17.48
C GLY A 201 -2.35 4.53 15.96
N PRO A 202 -2.82 5.49 15.18
CA PRO A 202 -2.85 5.42 13.73
C PRO A 202 -1.47 5.10 13.14
N PHE A 203 -1.44 4.28 12.08
CA PHE A 203 -0.20 3.87 11.40
C PHE A 203 0.84 3.19 12.31
N SER A 204 0.41 2.56 13.40
CA SER A 204 1.32 1.79 14.25
C SER A 204 1.46 0.32 13.82
N LEU A 205 0.43 -0.22 13.19
CA LEU A 205 0.34 -1.61 12.72
C LEU A 205 -0.12 -1.67 11.27
N ALA A 206 0.34 -2.67 10.55
CA ALA A 206 -0.19 -3.05 9.23
C ALA A 206 -0.45 -4.56 9.19
N ALA A 207 -1.45 -4.95 8.42
CA ALA A 207 -1.67 -6.33 8.06
C ALA A 207 -0.65 -6.73 6.98
N HIS A 208 0.02 -7.85 7.18
CA HIS A 208 1.00 -8.43 6.28
C HIS A 208 0.52 -9.78 5.75
N HIS A 209 0.58 -9.97 4.43
CA HIS A 209 0.33 -11.25 3.77
C HIS A 209 1.55 -12.17 3.95
N LEU A 210 1.40 -13.28 4.64
CA LEU A 210 2.49 -14.26 4.84
C LEU A 210 2.88 -14.92 3.51
N ILE A 211 1.90 -15.38 2.75
CA ILE A 211 2.09 -15.65 1.32
C ILE A 211 1.86 -14.31 0.63
N CYS A 212 2.92 -13.64 0.22
CA CYS A 212 2.86 -12.30 -0.35
C CYS A 212 2.32 -12.30 -1.79
N LEU A 213 1.80 -11.14 -2.22
CA LEU A 213 1.18 -11.00 -3.53
C LEU A 213 2.17 -11.31 -4.66
N GLU A 214 3.41 -10.82 -4.52
CA GLU A 214 4.47 -11.01 -5.50
C GLU A 214 4.79 -12.49 -5.76
N ALA A 215 4.49 -13.36 -4.79
CA ALA A 215 4.70 -14.80 -4.93
C ALA A 215 3.55 -15.51 -5.67
N MET A 216 2.38 -14.87 -5.80
CA MET A 216 1.19 -15.43 -6.44
C MET A 216 0.68 -14.58 -7.63
N GLU A 217 1.49 -13.68 -8.19
CA GLU A 217 1.04 -12.72 -9.21
C GLU A 217 0.78 -13.31 -10.61
N ASP A 218 1.22 -14.55 -10.88
CA ASP A 218 1.09 -15.16 -12.19
C ASP A 218 -0.32 -15.72 -12.47
N GLU A 219 -0.62 -15.92 -13.77
CA GLU A 219 -1.91 -16.45 -14.23
C GLU A 219 -2.21 -17.85 -13.68
N HIS A 220 -1.19 -18.63 -13.39
CA HIS A 220 -1.36 -19.97 -12.84
C HIS A 220 -2.00 -19.87 -11.44
N TRP A 221 -1.50 -18.97 -10.57
CA TRP A 221 -2.10 -18.74 -9.26
C TRP A 221 -3.45 -18.05 -9.34
N ALA A 222 -3.68 -17.16 -10.30
CA ALA A 222 -5.01 -16.60 -10.54
C ALA A 222 -6.03 -17.70 -10.82
N HIS A 223 -5.70 -18.65 -11.72
CA HIS A 223 -6.54 -19.81 -12.03
C HIS A 223 -6.77 -20.70 -10.79
N LEU A 224 -5.70 -21.02 -10.04
CA LEU A 224 -5.80 -21.87 -8.86
C LEU A 224 -6.65 -21.23 -7.76
N CYS A 225 -6.44 -19.95 -7.47
CA CYS A 225 -7.23 -19.23 -6.49
C CYS A 225 -8.71 -19.25 -6.86
N TYR A 226 -9.05 -19.00 -8.13
CA TYR A 226 -10.43 -19.03 -8.60
C TYR A 226 -11.09 -20.40 -8.44
N PHE A 227 -10.47 -21.48 -8.99
CA PHE A 227 -11.08 -22.79 -9.03
C PHE A 227 -11.09 -23.53 -7.70
N TYR A 228 -10.16 -23.19 -6.78
CA TYR A 228 -10.07 -23.81 -5.46
C TYR A 228 -10.59 -22.89 -4.35
N ALA A 229 -11.20 -21.76 -4.70
CA ALA A 229 -11.77 -20.78 -3.77
C ALA A 229 -10.78 -20.28 -2.69
N TYR A 230 -9.48 -20.22 -3.01
CA TYR A 230 -8.48 -19.64 -2.14
C TYR A 230 -8.41 -18.13 -2.36
N HIS A 231 -8.66 -17.33 -1.34
CA HIS A 231 -8.49 -15.88 -1.40
C HIS A 231 -7.26 -15.48 -0.60
N ILE A 232 -6.34 -14.70 -1.23
CA ILE A 232 -5.09 -14.32 -0.60
C ILE A 232 -5.29 -13.44 0.66
N ASP A 233 -6.38 -12.64 0.71
CA ASP A 233 -6.75 -11.81 1.86
C ASP A 233 -7.45 -12.57 3.00
N ARG A 234 -7.43 -13.90 2.95
CA ARG A 234 -8.04 -14.69 4.02
C ARG A 234 -7.27 -14.54 5.34
N ARG A 235 -8.00 -14.55 6.45
CA ARG A 235 -7.43 -14.44 7.80
C ARG A 235 -6.24 -15.37 8.07
N PRO A 236 -6.25 -16.67 7.69
CA PRO A 236 -5.10 -17.55 7.89
C PRO A 236 -3.84 -17.19 7.09
N ASN A 237 -3.89 -16.23 6.17
CA ASN A 237 -2.72 -15.71 5.45
C ASN A 237 -2.19 -14.40 6.02
N GLY A 238 -2.69 -13.93 7.15
CA GLY A 238 -2.35 -12.61 7.69
C GLY A 238 -1.67 -12.64 9.05
N VAL A 239 -0.90 -11.60 9.32
CA VAL A 239 -0.37 -11.24 10.63
C VAL A 239 -0.32 -9.72 10.77
N PHE A 240 -0.60 -9.17 11.96
CA PHE A 240 -0.34 -7.76 12.24
C PHE A 240 1.09 -7.55 12.68
N LEU A 241 1.77 -6.59 12.03
CA LEU A 241 3.16 -6.24 12.33
C LEU A 241 3.31 -4.73 12.54
N PRO A 242 4.25 -4.31 13.43
CA PRO A 242 4.52 -2.90 13.64
C PRO A 242 5.09 -2.22 12.38
N MET A 243 4.59 -1.02 12.07
CA MET A 243 5.11 -0.16 11.01
C MET A 243 6.21 0.78 11.52
N LYS A 244 6.33 0.97 12.83
CA LYS A 244 7.28 1.90 13.44
C LYS A 244 8.47 1.12 14.01
N MET A 245 9.68 1.51 13.60
CA MET A 245 10.93 0.86 14.03
C MET A 245 11.07 0.79 15.56
N GLY A 246 10.72 1.86 16.29
CA GLY A 246 10.78 1.89 17.74
C GLY A 246 9.83 0.88 18.40
N ILE A 247 8.64 0.67 17.84
CA ILE A 247 7.67 -0.33 18.33
C ILE A 247 8.20 -1.74 18.07
N ALA A 248 8.62 -2.04 16.82
CA ALA A 248 9.21 -3.33 16.49
C ALA A 248 10.44 -3.64 17.33
N CYS A 249 11.30 -2.63 17.58
CA CYS A 249 12.48 -2.74 18.43
C CYS A 249 12.10 -3.06 19.88
N GLN A 250 11.12 -2.35 20.46
CA GLN A 250 10.65 -2.60 21.82
C GLN A 250 10.04 -4.00 21.97
N LEU A 251 9.28 -4.43 20.97
CA LEU A 251 8.59 -5.72 20.98
C LEU A 251 9.52 -6.88 20.55
N ALA A 252 10.69 -6.60 20.00
CA ALA A 252 11.59 -7.59 19.41
C ALA A 252 10.87 -8.48 18.38
N VAL A 253 10.08 -7.88 17.49
CA VAL A 253 9.34 -8.54 16.40
C VAL A 253 9.71 -7.92 15.05
N ALA A 254 9.41 -8.61 13.95
CA ALA A 254 9.64 -8.09 12.62
C ALA A 254 8.93 -6.73 12.41
N VAL A 255 9.56 -5.83 11.66
CA VAL A 255 8.97 -4.56 11.26
C VAL A 255 8.40 -4.69 9.85
N HIS A 256 7.16 -4.23 9.66
CA HIS A 256 6.51 -4.18 8.35
C HIS A 256 6.65 -2.78 7.75
N ARG A 257 7.79 -2.54 7.10
CA ARG A 257 8.08 -1.24 6.51
C ARG A 257 9.04 -1.36 5.33
N GLY A 258 8.61 -0.88 4.16
CA GLY A 258 9.41 -0.91 2.94
C GLY A 258 9.06 -2.09 2.03
N ASN A 259 9.90 -2.33 1.03
CA ASN A 259 9.72 -3.38 0.04
C ASN A 259 10.14 -4.74 0.61
N HIS A 260 9.33 -5.77 0.41
CA HIS A 260 9.62 -7.14 0.81
C HIS A 260 10.83 -7.75 0.06
N ALA A 261 11.17 -7.24 -1.13
CA ALA A 261 12.35 -7.67 -1.88
C ALA A 261 13.67 -7.41 -1.12
N GLU A 262 13.67 -6.55 -0.08
CA GLU A 262 14.82 -6.35 0.81
C GLU A 262 14.83 -7.32 2.01
N GLY A 263 13.80 -8.14 2.16
CA GLY A 263 13.75 -9.23 3.14
C GLY A 263 14.52 -10.45 2.64
N TYR A 264 14.89 -11.33 3.57
CA TYR A 264 15.76 -12.48 3.27
C TYR A 264 15.39 -13.72 4.05
N ALA A 265 15.41 -14.86 3.38
CA ALA A 265 15.21 -16.20 3.94
C ALA A 265 16.56 -16.91 4.05
N PHE A 266 17.16 -16.92 5.25
CA PHE A 266 18.52 -17.38 5.47
C PHE A 266 18.71 -18.89 5.24
N ASP A 267 17.68 -19.68 5.44
CA ASP A 267 17.69 -21.13 5.22
C ASP A 267 17.59 -21.53 3.73
N LEU A 268 17.23 -20.59 2.86
CA LEU A 268 17.09 -20.81 1.42
C LEU A 268 18.05 -19.98 0.59
N ASP A 269 18.73 -19.00 1.20
CA ASP A 269 19.59 -18.02 0.53
C ASP A 269 18.87 -17.22 -0.57
N LEU A 270 17.61 -16.81 -0.29
CA LEU A 270 16.72 -16.12 -1.23
C LEU A 270 16.11 -14.86 -0.61
N ALA A 271 15.74 -13.89 -1.46
CA ALA A 271 14.85 -12.80 -1.06
C ALA A 271 13.50 -13.35 -0.56
N TYR A 272 12.82 -12.62 0.32
CA TYR A 272 11.57 -13.09 0.94
C TYR A 272 10.50 -13.52 -0.08
N PRO A 273 10.16 -12.75 -1.14
CA PRO A 273 9.19 -13.17 -2.14
C PRO A 273 9.62 -14.42 -2.91
N ASP A 274 10.90 -14.54 -3.24
CA ASP A 274 11.44 -15.68 -3.97
C ASP A 274 11.44 -16.94 -3.11
N ALA A 275 11.70 -16.81 -1.81
CA ALA A 275 11.58 -17.91 -0.86
C ALA A 275 10.14 -18.41 -0.74
N VAL A 276 9.15 -17.50 -0.74
CA VAL A 276 7.73 -17.86 -0.78
C VAL A 276 7.38 -18.54 -2.10
N LYS A 277 7.85 -18.04 -3.26
CA LYS A 277 7.69 -18.67 -4.59
C LYS A 277 8.25 -20.09 -4.60
N ALA A 278 9.44 -20.27 -4.06
CA ALA A 278 10.08 -21.60 -3.99
C ALA A 278 9.24 -22.61 -3.19
N LYS A 279 8.64 -22.18 -2.07
CA LYS A 279 7.74 -23.05 -1.29
C LYS A 279 6.38 -23.29 -1.98
N LEU A 280 5.90 -22.36 -2.76
CA LEU A 280 4.68 -22.50 -3.55
C LEU A 280 4.89 -23.45 -4.75
N ALA A 281 6.08 -23.55 -5.30
CA ALA A 281 6.38 -24.40 -6.45
C ALA A 281 6.02 -25.88 -6.22
N ASP A 282 6.32 -26.42 -5.03
CA ASP A 282 5.97 -27.80 -4.67
C ASP A 282 4.45 -28.02 -4.61
N ILE A 283 3.72 -27.01 -4.13
CA ILE A 283 2.26 -27.03 -4.08
C ILE A 283 1.70 -26.94 -5.50
N ALA A 284 2.23 -26.04 -6.33
CA ALA A 284 1.82 -25.89 -7.73
C ALA A 284 2.04 -27.18 -8.53
N ALA A 285 3.18 -27.86 -8.35
CA ALA A 285 3.46 -29.15 -8.97
C ALA A 285 2.44 -30.24 -8.54
N ALA A 286 2.08 -30.27 -7.26
CA ALA A 286 1.07 -31.19 -6.77
C ALA A 286 -0.33 -30.91 -7.34
N VAL A 287 -0.68 -29.64 -7.55
CA VAL A 287 -1.94 -29.24 -8.22
C VAL A 287 -1.91 -29.65 -9.68
N ALA A 288 -0.81 -29.39 -10.39
CA ALA A 288 -0.63 -29.79 -11.80
C ALA A 288 -0.80 -31.31 -12.00
N ALA A 289 -0.38 -32.10 -11.01
CA ALA A 289 -0.61 -33.55 -10.98
C ALA A 289 -2.05 -33.94 -10.58
N GLY A 290 -2.98 -32.98 -10.44
CA GLY A 290 -4.40 -33.21 -10.14
C GLY A 290 -4.70 -33.68 -8.71
N ARG A 291 -3.73 -33.63 -7.80
CA ARG A 291 -3.84 -34.20 -6.44
C ARG A 291 -4.96 -33.59 -5.58
N PHE A 292 -5.33 -32.34 -5.87
CA PHE A 292 -6.33 -31.63 -5.07
C PHE A 292 -7.72 -31.57 -5.71
N CYS A 293 -7.89 -32.03 -6.95
CA CYS A 293 -9.18 -31.96 -7.65
C CYS A 293 -10.30 -32.78 -6.96
N ALA A 294 -9.94 -33.90 -6.34
CA ALA A 294 -10.91 -34.72 -5.59
C ALA A 294 -11.21 -34.15 -4.19
N ASN A 295 -10.27 -33.41 -3.62
CA ASN A 295 -10.41 -32.77 -2.32
C ASN A 295 -9.80 -31.35 -2.37
N PRO A 296 -10.53 -30.38 -2.91
CA PRO A 296 -10.03 -29.00 -3.05
C PRO A 296 -9.71 -28.31 -1.71
N ALA A 297 -10.45 -28.64 -0.65
CA ALA A 297 -10.18 -28.08 0.68
C ALA A 297 -8.76 -28.41 1.18
N ALA A 298 -8.20 -29.54 0.76
CA ALA A 298 -6.82 -29.91 1.13
C ALA A 298 -5.77 -28.95 0.51
N LEU A 299 -6.04 -28.30 -0.61
CA LEU A 299 -5.16 -27.24 -1.12
C LEU A 299 -5.18 -26.03 -0.20
N ILE A 300 -6.35 -25.62 0.25
CA ILE A 300 -6.51 -24.49 1.18
C ILE A 300 -5.76 -24.78 2.49
N GLU A 301 -5.94 -25.97 3.06
CA GLU A 301 -5.23 -26.40 4.26
C GLU A 301 -3.70 -26.39 4.07
N LYS A 302 -3.23 -26.79 2.89
CA LYS A 302 -1.81 -26.79 2.54
C LYS A 302 -1.25 -25.37 2.46
N LEU A 303 -1.97 -24.43 1.86
CA LEU A 303 -1.60 -23.02 1.81
C LEU A 303 -1.65 -22.37 3.20
N ASP A 304 -2.65 -22.70 4.02
CA ASP A 304 -2.70 -22.24 5.42
C ASP A 304 -1.54 -22.81 6.25
N ALA A 305 -1.15 -24.07 6.00
CA ALA A 305 0.03 -24.64 6.63
C ALA A 305 1.32 -23.92 6.21
N LEU A 306 1.41 -23.53 4.92
CA LEU A 306 2.52 -22.71 4.44
C LEU A 306 2.56 -21.36 5.14
N SER A 307 1.42 -20.65 5.28
CA SER A 307 1.35 -19.39 6.02
C SER A 307 1.83 -19.55 7.48
N ARG A 308 1.43 -20.63 8.16
CA ARG A 308 1.92 -20.92 9.52
C ARG A 308 3.42 -21.17 9.56
N MET A 309 3.97 -21.88 8.57
CA MET A 309 5.41 -22.12 8.47
C MET A 309 6.17 -20.81 8.25
N ILE A 310 5.69 -19.95 7.34
CA ILE A 310 6.30 -18.63 7.07
C ILE A 310 6.28 -17.80 8.36
N LEU A 311 5.15 -17.74 9.07
CA LEU A 311 5.07 -17.01 10.34
C LEU A 311 6.08 -17.53 11.37
N ALA A 312 6.25 -18.85 11.48
CA ALA A 312 7.26 -19.44 12.38
C ALA A 312 8.67 -18.98 12.01
N ARG A 313 9.01 -18.90 10.71
CA ARG A 313 10.31 -18.42 10.23
C ARG A 313 10.50 -16.91 10.51
N VAL A 314 9.47 -16.11 10.29
CA VAL A 314 9.48 -14.66 10.57
C VAL A 314 9.56 -14.40 12.08
N SER A 315 8.86 -15.17 12.91
CA SER A 315 8.87 -14.99 14.36
C SER A 315 10.20 -15.36 15.02
N THR A 316 10.98 -16.23 14.39
CA THR A 316 12.33 -16.62 14.84
C THR A 316 13.45 -15.86 14.11
N PHE A 317 13.10 -14.92 13.24
CA PHE A 317 14.05 -14.15 12.42
C PHE A 317 14.91 -15.01 11.46
N GLN A 318 14.52 -16.23 11.20
CA GLN A 318 15.09 -17.03 10.11
C GLN A 318 14.73 -16.46 8.74
N TRP A 319 13.57 -15.81 8.66
CA TRP A 319 13.15 -14.99 7.53
C TRP A 319 12.92 -13.57 8.02
N THR A 320 13.45 -12.60 7.28
CA THR A 320 13.28 -11.17 7.57
C THR A 320 12.44 -10.52 6.47
N LEU A 321 11.70 -9.47 6.82
CA LEU A 321 10.85 -8.72 5.87
C LEU A 321 11.55 -7.46 5.33
N THR A 322 12.71 -7.13 5.87
CA THR A 322 13.48 -5.94 5.51
C THR A 322 14.97 -6.25 5.63
N ARG A 323 15.80 -5.46 4.98
CA ARG A 323 17.26 -5.57 5.02
C ARG A 323 17.84 -5.67 6.44
N ASP A 324 17.32 -4.85 7.36
CA ASP A 324 17.81 -4.76 8.73
C ASP A 324 16.98 -5.60 9.72
N GLY A 325 16.23 -6.59 9.22
CA GLY A 325 15.27 -7.36 10.00
C GLY A 325 15.88 -8.07 11.21
N LEU A 326 17.12 -8.56 11.12
CA LEU A 326 17.82 -9.24 12.21
C LEU A 326 18.11 -8.33 13.43
N ASP A 327 18.18 -7.03 13.23
CA ASP A 327 18.40 -6.07 14.31
C ASP A 327 17.27 -6.04 15.33
N TYR A 328 16.08 -6.47 14.93
CA TYR A 328 14.92 -6.54 15.82
C TYR A 328 14.86 -7.83 16.63
N ALA A 329 15.62 -8.86 16.25
CA ALA A 329 15.71 -10.09 17.02
C ALA A 329 16.19 -9.81 18.46
N PRO A 330 15.82 -10.64 19.45
CA PRO A 330 16.44 -10.63 20.77
C PRO A 330 17.95 -10.75 20.64
N GLY A 331 18.70 -9.86 21.32
CA GLY A 331 20.17 -9.80 21.21
C GLY A 331 20.69 -9.00 20.01
N GLY A 332 19.86 -8.64 19.01
CA GLY A 332 20.26 -7.80 17.89
C GLY A 332 20.41 -6.31 18.28
N LEU A 333 20.94 -5.50 17.36
CA LEU A 333 21.28 -4.09 17.61
C LEU A 333 20.05 -3.17 17.81
N GLY A 334 18.89 -3.51 17.24
CA GLY A 334 17.67 -2.73 17.31
C GLY A 334 17.62 -1.60 16.27
N CYS A 335 16.74 -0.62 16.50
CA CYS A 335 16.36 0.40 15.51
C CYS A 335 17.34 1.58 15.39
N CYS A 336 18.37 1.67 16.18
CA CYS A 336 19.31 2.81 16.30
C CYS A 336 18.62 4.20 16.48
N GLY A 337 17.32 4.22 16.80
CA GLY A 337 16.53 5.46 17.02
C GLY A 337 16.12 6.21 15.77
N LEU A 338 16.42 5.71 14.57
CA LEU A 338 16.10 6.38 13.32
C LEU A 338 14.63 6.17 12.90
N LYS A 339 14.14 7.05 12.04
CA LYS A 339 12.79 6.98 11.46
C LYS A 339 12.71 6.11 10.21
N SER A 340 13.83 5.87 9.53
CA SER A 340 13.92 5.11 8.29
C SER A 340 14.99 4.04 8.37
N ILE A 341 14.69 2.83 7.92
CA ILE A 341 15.65 1.70 7.81
C ILE A 341 16.82 2.07 6.89
N ARG A 342 16.56 2.77 5.78
CA ARG A 342 17.60 3.18 4.82
C ARG A 342 18.65 4.12 5.41
N GLN A 343 18.31 4.81 6.50
CA GLN A 343 19.21 5.75 7.17
C GLN A 343 20.00 5.11 8.32
N LYS A 344 19.71 3.83 8.63
CA LYS A 344 20.36 3.14 9.74
C LYS A 344 21.83 2.84 9.40
N PRO A 345 22.80 3.38 10.16
CA PRO A 345 24.19 2.98 10.00
C PRO A 345 24.38 1.49 10.33
N THR A 346 25.20 0.81 9.54
CA THR A 346 25.54 -0.60 9.82
C THR A 346 26.17 -0.72 11.20
N GLY A 347 25.69 -1.66 12.01
CA GLY A 347 26.23 -1.91 13.36
C GLY A 347 25.87 -0.92 14.44
N ALA A 348 25.01 0.09 14.16
CA ALA A 348 24.61 1.07 15.17
C ALA A 348 23.58 0.46 16.16
N PRO A 349 23.88 0.42 17.47
CA PRO A 349 22.96 -0.09 18.48
C PRO A 349 21.80 0.89 18.75
N CYS A 350 20.70 0.37 19.31
CA CYS A 350 19.60 1.19 19.78
C CYS A 350 20.02 2.02 21.01
N PRO A 351 20.02 3.36 20.94
CA PRO A 351 20.46 4.23 22.04
C PRO A 351 19.56 4.12 23.28
N ARG A 352 18.37 3.56 23.13
CA ARG A 352 17.41 3.33 24.22
C ARG A 352 17.43 1.92 24.77
N GLN A 353 18.36 1.07 24.36
CA GLN A 353 18.40 -0.34 24.77
C GLN A 353 17.03 -1.03 24.62
N ARG A 354 16.35 -0.78 23.50
CA ARG A 354 14.99 -1.23 23.16
C ARG A 354 13.88 -0.71 24.08
N ARG A 355 14.16 0.18 25.02
CA ARG A 355 13.16 0.78 25.94
C ARG A 355 12.61 2.08 25.34
N HIS A 356 11.73 1.93 24.33
CA HIS A 356 11.15 3.08 23.62
C HIS A 356 9.98 3.74 24.33
N GLY A 357 9.40 3.10 25.35
CA GLY A 357 8.24 3.62 26.09
C GLY A 357 6.96 3.61 25.28
N ALA A 358 6.88 2.79 24.21
CA ALA A 358 5.67 2.67 23.42
C ALA A 358 4.54 2.07 24.26
N GLN A 359 3.39 2.73 24.25
CA GLN A 359 2.20 2.36 25.01
C GLN A 359 1.03 2.12 24.07
N HIS A 360 0.10 1.28 24.50
CA HIS A 360 -1.18 1.09 23.84
C HIS A 360 -1.98 2.39 23.84
N ALA A 361 -2.48 2.81 22.67
CA ALA A 361 -3.09 4.13 22.52
C ALA A 361 -4.34 4.33 23.40
N VAL A 362 -5.08 3.27 23.68
CA VAL A 362 -6.31 3.33 24.49
C VAL A 362 -6.03 3.02 25.95
N THR A 363 -5.42 1.87 26.27
CA THR A 363 -5.24 1.40 27.65
C THR A 363 -4.06 2.06 28.38
N ARG A 364 -3.18 2.76 27.66
CA ARG A 364 -1.95 3.40 28.16
C ARG A 364 -0.93 2.41 28.77
N GLN A 365 -1.17 1.13 28.67
CA GLN A 365 -0.23 0.11 29.13
C GLN A 365 0.98 0.04 28.20
N VAL A 366 2.16 -0.20 28.76
CA VAL A 366 3.39 -0.40 27.98
C VAL A 366 3.24 -1.64 27.11
N LEU A 367 3.56 -1.50 25.82
CA LEU A 367 3.49 -2.61 24.87
C LEU A 367 4.52 -3.68 25.23
N ARG A 368 4.06 -4.93 25.26
CA ARG A 368 4.89 -6.10 25.58
C ARG A 368 4.91 -7.09 24.43
N THR A 369 6.03 -7.79 24.30
CA THR A 369 6.18 -8.90 23.36
C THR A 369 5.13 -9.98 23.64
N ARG A 370 4.56 -10.54 22.59
CA ARG A 370 3.65 -11.68 22.59
C ARG A 370 3.97 -12.59 21.42
N PRO A 371 3.66 -13.88 21.49
CA PRO A 371 3.75 -14.75 20.34
C PRO A 371 2.90 -14.19 19.19
N MET A 372 3.46 -14.16 17.98
CA MET A 372 2.71 -13.85 16.77
C MET A 372 1.84 -15.05 16.39
N THR A 373 0.61 -14.78 16.00
CA THR A 373 -0.32 -15.81 15.55
C THR A 373 -0.88 -15.47 14.18
N VAL A 374 -1.10 -16.48 13.36
CA VAL A 374 -1.76 -16.31 12.07
C VAL A 374 -3.17 -15.79 12.31
N GLY A 375 -3.55 -14.72 11.62
CA GLY A 375 -4.86 -14.09 11.75
C GLY A 375 -5.03 -13.24 13.02
N GLY A 376 -3.90 -12.89 13.69
CA GLY A 376 -3.94 -12.10 14.91
C GLY A 376 -2.80 -11.10 15.05
#